data_0c42fb11693ee2bc09339e94295e50b7
#
_entry.id   0c42fb11693ee2bc09339e94295e50b7
#
_cell.length_a   1.000
_cell.length_b   1.000
_cell.length_c   1.000
_cell.angle_alpha   90.00
_cell.angle_beta   90.00
_cell.angle_gamma   90.00
#
_symmetry.space_group_name_H-M   'P 1'
#
loop_
_entity.id
_entity.type
_entity.pdbx_description
1 polymer ?
#
loop_
_entity_poly.entity_id
_entity_poly.type
_entity_poly.pdbx_seq_one_letter_code
_entity_poly.pdbx_strand_id
1 'polypeptide(L)'
;MKIGINGFGRIGRLAFRCAWEHPTWDIVQINDPAGDASTWSHLINFDSVQGKWQHSAESEKEAIVVGEKRISCTQNFQLKQTDWSNCDLVIEASGQMKTVELLSEYLQQGVKQVVVTAPIKEPEILNLVYGVNHDLFDQEKPSIITASSCTTNCIAPAIKVIHEQFGIVHGSITTVHDITNTPVSYTHLTLPTKA
;
A
#
# COMPACT_ATOMS: atom_id res chain seq x y z
N MET A 1 -3.91 -5.47 -16.45
CA MET A 1 -4.52 -4.68 -15.37
C MET A 1 -3.69 -3.41 -15.18
N LYS A 2 -4.30 -2.25 -15.31
CA LYS A 2 -3.63 -0.96 -15.14
C LYS A 2 -3.65 -0.52 -13.69
N ILE A 3 -2.48 -0.17 -13.17
CA ILE A 3 -2.28 0.14 -11.75
C ILE A 3 -1.83 1.60 -11.58
N GLY A 4 -2.50 2.31 -10.70
CA GLY A 4 -2.07 3.60 -10.17
C GLY A 4 -1.48 3.46 -8.76
N ILE A 5 -0.56 4.33 -8.39
CA ILE A 5 0.01 4.39 -7.04
C ILE A 5 -0.14 5.80 -6.50
N ASN A 6 -0.87 5.97 -5.42
CA ASN A 6 -0.98 7.24 -4.70
C ASN A 6 -0.15 7.19 -3.41
N GLY A 7 0.83 8.08 -3.31
CA GLY A 7 1.86 8.05 -2.28
C GLY A 7 3.08 7.22 -2.70
N PHE A 8 4.18 7.90 -2.97
CA PHE A 8 5.39 7.28 -3.49
C PHE A 8 6.54 7.30 -2.47
N GLY A 9 6.15 7.16 -1.21
CA GLY A 9 7.03 6.93 -0.08
C GLY A 9 7.68 5.53 -0.12
N ARG A 10 8.15 5.05 1.01
CA ARG A 10 8.81 3.74 1.12
C ARG A 10 7.93 2.60 0.60
N ILE A 11 6.68 2.53 1.06
CA ILE A 11 5.76 1.44 0.69
C ILE A 11 5.36 1.53 -0.78
N GLY A 12 5.00 2.72 -1.29
CA GLY A 12 4.63 2.89 -2.69
C GLY A 12 5.74 2.48 -3.66
N ARG A 13 7.00 2.84 -3.35
CA ARG A 13 8.15 2.43 -4.18
C ARG A 13 8.43 0.93 -4.15
N LEU A 14 8.28 0.29 -2.99
CA LEU A 14 8.43 -1.17 -2.91
C LEU A 14 7.28 -1.90 -3.60
N ALA A 15 6.06 -1.40 -3.47
CA ALA A 15 4.91 -1.90 -4.22
C ALA A 15 5.12 -1.76 -5.73
N PHE A 16 5.68 -0.62 -6.19
CA PHE A 16 6.08 -0.41 -7.57
C PHE A 16 7.05 -1.49 -8.05
N ARG A 17 8.17 -1.72 -7.33
CA ARG A 17 9.16 -2.74 -7.71
C ARG A 17 8.54 -4.14 -7.76
N CYS A 18 7.70 -4.51 -6.78
CA CYS A 18 7.03 -5.81 -6.77
C CYS A 18 6.02 -5.95 -7.90
N ALA A 19 5.22 -4.91 -8.17
CA ALA A 19 4.23 -4.93 -9.23
C ALA A 19 4.86 -4.97 -10.63
N TRP A 20 6.05 -4.39 -10.79
CA TRP A 20 6.79 -4.38 -12.05
C TRP A 20 7.12 -5.77 -12.58
N GLU A 21 7.40 -6.70 -11.69
CA GLU A 21 7.76 -8.08 -12.05
C GLU A 21 6.55 -8.91 -12.52
N HIS A 22 5.34 -8.43 -12.31
CA HIS A 22 4.15 -9.20 -12.66
C HIS A 22 3.80 -9.06 -14.15
N PRO A 23 3.68 -10.17 -14.92
CA PRO A 23 3.61 -10.12 -16.38
C PRO A 23 2.33 -9.48 -16.94
N THR A 24 1.25 -9.43 -16.16
CA THR A 24 -0.05 -8.90 -16.61
C THR A 24 -0.41 -7.56 -15.96
N TRP A 25 0.48 -7.00 -15.14
CA TRP A 25 0.26 -5.73 -14.48
C TRP A 25 1.01 -4.62 -15.21
N ASP A 26 0.39 -3.47 -15.29
CA ASP A 26 0.94 -2.31 -15.98
C ASP A 26 0.77 -1.08 -15.09
N ILE A 27 1.87 -0.59 -14.53
CA ILE A 27 1.85 0.62 -13.73
C ILE A 27 1.80 1.80 -14.69
N VAL A 28 0.73 2.56 -14.63
CA VAL A 28 0.45 3.66 -15.59
C VAL A 28 0.58 5.04 -14.96
N GLN A 29 0.45 5.15 -13.64
CA GLN A 29 0.39 6.44 -12.96
C GLN A 29 0.92 6.39 -11.53
N ILE A 30 1.60 7.46 -11.14
CA ILE A 30 2.07 7.73 -9.79
C ILE A 30 1.64 9.14 -9.41
N ASN A 31 1.15 9.32 -8.18
CA ASN A 31 0.93 10.63 -7.58
C ASN A 31 1.56 10.70 -6.20
N ASP A 32 2.32 11.76 -5.95
CA ASP A 32 2.80 12.11 -4.61
C ASP A 32 3.19 13.60 -4.58
N PRO A 33 2.63 14.41 -3.68
CA PRO A 33 2.99 15.82 -3.58
C PRO A 33 4.44 16.07 -3.10
N ALA A 34 5.10 15.07 -2.52
CA ALA A 34 6.42 15.20 -1.92
C ALA A 34 7.54 14.66 -2.83
N GLY A 35 7.77 15.29 -3.96
CA GLY A 35 8.86 14.92 -4.87
C GLY A 35 8.48 15.10 -6.33
N ASP A 36 9.36 14.69 -7.21
CA ASP A 36 9.20 14.76 -8.67
C ASP A 36 9.70 13.47 -9.34
N ALA A 37 9.48 13.34 -10.63
CA ALA A 37 9.90 12.17 -11.40
C ALA A 37 11.42 11.89 -11.28
N SER A 38 12.25 12.93 -11.16
CA SER A 38 13.70 12.79 -10.99
C SER A 38 14.05 12.18 -9.63
N THR A 39 13.47 12.72 -8.58
CA THR A 39 13.64 12.18 -7.22
C THR A 39 13.14 10.74 -7.13
N TRP A 40 11.97 10.46 -7.69
CA TRP A 40 11.36 9.13 -7.61
C TRP A 40 12.10 8.09 -8.43
N SER A 41 12.58 8.41 -9.64
CA SER A 41 13.40 7.48 -10.43
C SER A 41 14.70 7.13 -9.70
N HIS A 42 15.35 8.10 -9.06
CA HIS A 42 16.52 7.85 -8.23
C HIS A 42 16.18 6.91 -7.06
N LEU A 43 15.09 7.19 -6.33
CA LEU A 43 14.67 6.41 -5.17
C LEU A 43 14.11 5.03 -5.54
N ILE A 44 13.62 4.82 -6.77
CA ILE A 44 13.30 3.48 -7.29
C ILE A 44 14.58 2.71 -7.57
N ASN A 45 15.56 3.34 -8.20
CA ASN A 45 16.80 2.67 -8.57
C ASN A 45 17.63 2.26 -7.34
N PHE A 46 17.60 3.09 -6.29
CA PHE A 46 18.47 2.92 -5.12
C PHE A 46 17.66 2.98 -3.82
N ASP A 47 17.60 1.86 -3.14
CA ASP A 47 16.98 1.76 -1.82
C ASP A 47 18.02 1.36 -0.78
N SER A 48 18.03 2.03 0.36
CA SER A 48 19.04 1.80 1.42
C SER A 48 18.93 0.44 2.09
N VAL A 49 17.77 -0.22 2.02
CA VAL A 49 17.51 -1.53 2.64
C VAL A 49 17.47 -2.62 1.57
N GLN A 50 16.72 -2.39 0.48
CA GLN A 50 16.50 -3.37 -0.59
C GLN A 50 17.58 -3.29 -1.69
N GLY A 51 18.50 -2.35 -1.59
CA GLY A 51 19.59 -2.21 -2.52
C GLY A 51 19.18 -1.68 -3.90
N LYS A 52 20.09 -1.81 -4.87
CA LYS A 52 19.87 -1.39 -6.25
C LYS A 52 18.81 -2.25 -6.92
N TRP A 53 17.86 -1.60 -7.62
CA TRP A 53 16.88 -2.30 -8.42
C TRP A 53 17.52 -2.92 -9.69
N GLN A 54 17.04 -4.06 -10.12
CA GLN A 54 17.58 -4.77 -11.29
C GLN A 54 17.26 -4.11 -12.63
N HIS A 55 16.22 -3.25 -12.67
CA HIS A 55 15.90 -2.40 -13.81
C HIS A 55 16.49 -1.00 -13.59
N SER A 56 16.38 -0.15 -14.63
CA SER A 56 16.78 1.25 -14.56
C SER A 56 15.58 2.14 -14.84
N ALA A 57 15.25 2.99 -13.87
CA ALA A 57 14.25 4.03 -14.04
C ALA A 57 14.93 5.36 -14.40
N GLU A 58 14.46 5.97 -15.45
CA GLU A 58 14.90 7.31 -15.90
C GLU A 58 13.77 8.31 -15.69
N SER A 59 14.08 9.58 -15.57
CA SER A 59 13.08 10.64 -15.40
C SER A 59 12.93 11.46 -16.67
N GLU A 60 11.68 11.71 -17.04
CA GLU A 60 11.25 12.76 -17.93
C GLU A 60 10.51 13.84 -17.13
N LYS A 61 10.05 14.92 -17.79
CA LYS A 61 9.46 16.09 -17.10
C LYS A 61 8.33 15.73 -16.14
N GLU A 62 7.41 14.88 -16.55
CA GLU A 62 6.21 14.46 -15.77
C GLU A 62 5.99 12.95 -15.87
N ALA A 63 7.10 12.21 -15.97
CA ALA A 63 7.03 10.76 -16.10
C ALA A 63 8.31 10.08 -15.61
N ILE A 64 8.16 8.82 -15.23
CA ILE A 64 9.24 7.87 -15.05
C ILE A 64 9.21 6.92 -16.25
N VAL A 65 10.39 6.64 -16.78
CA VAL A 65 10.57 5.72 -17.92
C VAL A 65 11.38 4.52 -17.43
N VAL A 66 10.89 3.32 -17.71
CA VAL A 66 11.59 2.06 -17.41
C VAL A 66 11.51 1.17 -18.66
N GLY A 67 12.63 1.02 -19.35
CA GLY A 67 12.66 0.40 -20.67
C GLY A 67 11.80 1.19 -21.67
N GLU A 68 10.80 0.56 -22.26
CA GLU A 68 9.87 1.21 -23.20
C GLU A 68 8.60 1.76 -22.51
N LYS A 69 8.42 1.49 -21.23
CA LYS A 69 7.21 1.92 -20.48
C LYS A 69 7.39 3.31 -19.89
N ARG A 70 6.36 4.13 -20.11
CA ARG A 70 6.27 5.50 -19.58
C ARG A 70 5.14 5.59 -18.56
N ILE A 71 5.48 5.96 -17.33
CA ILE A 71 4.58 6.07 -16.18
C ILE A 71 4.32 7.55 -15.90
N SER A 72 3.07 7.98 -15.96
CA SER A 72 2.69 9.37 -15.68
C SER A 72 2.92 9.71 -14.22
N CYS A 73 3.43 10.91 -13.95
CA CYS A 73 3.73 11.40 -12.61
C CYS A 73 2.98 12.70 -12.34
N THR A 74 2.26 12.76 -11.22
CA THR A 74 1.55 13.94 -10.75
C THR A 74 1.94 14.28 -9.32
N GLN A 75 1.75 15.55 -8.91
CA GLN A 75 2.16 16.08 -7.59
C GLN A 75 0.97 16.73 -6.87
N ASN A 76 -0.18 16.10 -6.94
CA ASN A 76 -1.44 16.65 -6.43
C ASN A 76 -1.65 16.26 -4.96
N PHE A 77 -2.04 17.24 -4.14
CA PHE A 77 -2.40 17.01 -2.73
C PHE A 77 -3.79 16.40 -2.56
N GLN A 78 -4.72 16.83 -3.41
CA GLN A 78 -6.10 16.36 -3.33
C GLN A 78 -6.33 15.26 -4.37
N LEU A 79 -7.00 14.20 -3.95
CA LEU A 79 -7.31 13.04 -4.81
C LEU A 79 -8.04 13.45 -6.09
N LYS A 80 -8.99 14.38 -5.98
CA LYS A 80 -9.78 14.90 -7.10
C LYS A 80 -8.97 15.64 -8.17
N GLN A 81 -7.78 16.09 -7.86
CA GLN A 81 -6.91 16.79 -8.81
C GLN A 81 -6.17 15.83 -9.75
N THR A 82 -6.18 14.55 -9.41
CA THR A 82 -5.55 13.50 -10.21
C THR A 82 -6.64 12.67 -10.87
N ASP A 83 -6.55 12.51 -12.18
CA ASP A 83 -7.45 11.62 -12.93
C ASP A 83 -6.98 10.17 -12.82
N TRP A 84 -7.75 9.36 -12.13
CA TRP A 84 -7.51 7.92 -11.92
C TRP A 84 -8.32 7.02 -12.87
N SER A 85 -9.12 7.59 -13.76
CA SER A 85 -10.06 6.84 -14.63
C SER A 85 -9.38 5.82 -15.54
N ASN A 86 -8.08 5.98 -15.81
CA ASN A 86 -7.29 5.04 -16.60
C ASN A 86 -6.74 3.86 -15.78
N CYS A 87 -7.04 3.78 -14.47
CA CYS A 87 -6.55 2.74 -13.58
C CYS A 87 -7.66 1.72 -13.28
N ASP A 88 -7.36 0.44 -13.39
CA ASP A 88 -8.24 -0.63 -12.90
C ASP A 88 -8.13 -0.76 -11.38
N LEU A 89 -6.91 -0.60 -10.85
CA LEU A 89 -6.58 -0.72 -9.44
C LEU A 89 -5.72 0.47 -9.00
N VAL A 90 -5.96 0.98 -7.79
CA VAL A 90 -5.09 1.97 -7.14
C VAL A 90 -4.52 1.39 -5.85
N ILE A 91 -3.19 1.48 -5.71
CA ILE A 91 -2.49 1.24 -4.44
C ILE A 91 -2.42 2.57 -3.70
N GLU A 92 -3.19 2.69 -2.63
CA GLU A 92 -3.20 3.86 -1.76
C GLU A 92 -2.14 3.73 -0.67
N ALA A 93 -1.03 4.41 -0.86
CA ALA A 93 0.14 4.36 0.01
C ALA A 93 0.55 5.73 0.58
N SER A 94 -0.30 6.75 0.43
CA SER A 94 -0.02 8.10 0.93
C SER A 94 -0.11 8.20 2.46
N GLY A 95 -0.86 7.28 3.09
CA GLY A 95 -1.17 7.32 4.51
C GLY A 95 -2.11 8.45 4.92
N GLN A 96 -2.70 9.17 3.95
CA GLN A 96 -3.62 10.28 4.19
C GLN A 96 -5.09 9.87 4.04
N MET A 97 -5.40 8.96 3.11
CA MET A 97 -6.75 8.50 2.83
C MET A 97 -7.16 7.40 3.82
N LYS A 98 -7.83 7.79 4.91
CA LYS A 98 -8.12 6.88 6.05
C LYS A 98 -9.60 6.62 6.27
N THR A 99 -10.48 7.17 5.45
CA THR A 99 -11.92 6.99 5.56
C THR A 99 -12.50 6.45 4.26
N VAL A 100 -13.57 5.68 4.37
CA VAL A 100 -14.30 5.13 3.20
C VAL A 100 -14.77 6.26 2.29
N GLU A 101 -15.21 7.38 2.85
CA GLU A 101 -15.67 8.53 2.09
C GLU A 101 -14.59 9.05 1.13
N LEU A 102 -13.37 9.29 1.62
CA LEU A 102 -12.25 9.73 0.79
C LEU A 102 -11.85 8.67 -0.25
N LEU A 103 -11.80 7.41 0.15
CA LEU A 103 -11.42 6.32 -0.74
C LEU A 103 -12.46 6.03 -1.81
N SER A 104 -13.74 6.31 -1.54
CA SER A 104 -14.81 6.16 -2.51
C SER A 104 -14.66 7.09 -3.73
N GLU A 105 -13.89 8.17 -3.59
CA GLU A 105 -13.59 9.06 -4.71
C GLU A 105 -12.83 8.35 -5.85
N TYR A 106 -12.03 7.32 -5.56
CA TYR A 106 -11.41 6.48 -6.59
C TYR A 106 -12.47 5.69 -7.38
N LEU A 107 -13.41 5.06 -6.65
CA LEU A 107 -14.49 4.27 -7.28
C LEU A 107 -15.39 5.16 -8.13
N GLN A 108 -15.66 6.39 -7.70
CA GLN A 108 -16.44 7.38 -8.45
C GLN A 108 -15.75 7.79 -9.77
N GLN A 109 -14.44 7.71 -9.85
CA GLN A 109 -13.65 7.94 -11.05
C GLN A 109 -13.55 6.70 -11.96
N GLY A 110 -14.13 5.56 -11.57
CA GLY A 110 -14.16 4.33 -12.37
C GLY A 110 -13.08 3.29 -12.00
N VAL A 111 -12.27 3.56 -10.98
CA VAL A 111 -11.34 2.56 -10.43
C VAL A 111 -12.15 1.40 -9.85
N LYS A 112 -11.80 0.17 -10.17
CA LYS A 112 -12.51 -1.02 -9.71
C LYS A 112 -12.08 -1.48 -8.32
N GLN A 113 -10.78 -1.38 -8.04
CA GLN A 113 -10.20 -1.87 -6.80
C GLN A 113 -9.27 -0.83 -6.18
N VAL A 114 -9.39 -0.64 -4.86
CA VAL A 114 -8.47 0.19 -4.09
C VAL A 114 -7.84 -0.66 -3.00
N VAL A 115 -6.51 -0.73 -2.99
CA VAL A 115 -5.74 -1.43 -1.96
C VAL A 115 -5.03 -0.41 -1.09
N VAL A 116 -5.49 -0.24 0.14
CA VAL A 116 -4.89 0.69 1.10
C VAL A 116 -3.78 -0.02 1.87
N THR A 117 -2.60 0.58 1.94
CA THR A 117 -1.42 0.00 2.60
C THR A 117 -1.41 0.15 4.13
N ALA A 118 -2.49 0.64 4.70
CA ALA A 118 -2.67 0.85 6.13
C ALA A 118 -4.05 0.31 6.57
N PRO A 119 -4.21 -0.15 7.82
CA PRO A 119 -5.49 -0.65 8.30
C PRO A 119 -6.53 0.47 8.40
N ILE A 120 -7.77 0.14 8.08
CA ILE A 120 -8.95 1.00 8.27
C ILE A 120 -9.87 0.32 9.28
N LYS A 121 -10.38 1.08 10.25
CA LYS A 121 -11.21 0.56 11.35
C LYS A 121 -12.71 0.66 11.05
N GLU A 122 -13.10 0.60 9.79
CA GLU A 122 -14.50 0.62 9.38
C GLU A 122 -14.97 -0.82 9.09
N PRO A 123 -16.13 -1.25 9.63
CA PRO A 123 -16.58 -2.65 9.53
C PRO A 123 -16.78 -3.16 8.10
N GLU A 124 -17.09 -2.25 7.17
CA GLU A 124 -17.32 -2.54 5.77
C GLU A 124 -16.04 -2.83 4.98
N ILE A 125 -14.89 -2.47 5.55
CA ILE A 125 -13.60 -2.60 4.87
C ILE A 125 -12.91 -3.90 5.28
N LEU A 126 -12.66 -4.76 4.30
CA LEU A 126 -11.90 -5.98 4.49
C LEU A 126 -10.42 -5.64 4.74
N ASN A 127 -9.96 -5.88 5.98
CA ASN A 127 -8.54 -5.89 6.30
C ASN A 127 -7.98 -7.27 5.95
N LEU A 128 -7.27 -7.36 4.83
CA LEU A 128 -6.84 -8.61 4.22
C LEU A 128 -5.41 -8.95 4.63
N VAL A 129 -5.21 -10.21 5.00
CA VAL A 129 -3.90 -10.83 5.18
C VAL A 129 -3.82 -12.03 4.26
N TYR A 130 -2.91 -11.97 3.29
CA TYR A 130 -2.73 -13.07 2.33
C TYR A 130 -2.35 -14.36 3.05
N GLY A 131 -2.97 -15.47 2.63
CA GLY A 131 -2.81 -16.78 3.30
C GLY A 131 -3.67 -16.98 4.54
N VAL A 132 -4.32 -15.93 5.06
CA VAL A 132 -5.18 -16.02 6.26
C VAL A 132 -6.65 -15.88 5.90
N ASN A 133 -7.03 -14.78 5.28
CA ASN A 133 -8.43 -14.47 4.95
C ASN A 133 -8.62 -13.93 3.54
N HIS A 134 -7.68 -14.20 2.62
CA HIS A 134 -7.76 -13.73 1.24
C HIS A 134 -8.92 -14.33 0.44
N ASP A 135 -9.44 -15.47 0.87
CA ASP A 135 -10.62 -16.12 0.27
C ASP A 135 -11.91 -15.29 0.45
N LEU A 136 -11.90 -14.30 1.37
CA LEU A 136 -13.02 -13.38 1.56
C LEU A 136 -13.08 -12.27 0.50
N PHE A 137 -12.04 -12.14 -0.31
CA PHE A 137 -11.97 -11.10 -1.34
C PHE A 137 -12.72 -11.51 -2.60
N ASP A 138 -13.68 -10.68 -3.01
CA ASP A 138 -14.45 -10.86 -4.23
C ASP A 138 -13.89 -9.93 -5.33
N GLN A 139 -13.24 -10.53 -6.33
CA GLN A 139 -12.61 -9.78 -7.43
C GLN A 139 -13.63 -9.16 -8.40
N GLU A 140 -14.85 -9.66 -8.44
CA GLU A 140 -15.87 -9.24 -9.40
C GLU A 140 -16.57 -7.94 -8.97
N LYS A 141 -16.45 -7.56 -7.71
CA LYS A 141 -17.09 -6.36 -7.18
C LYS A 141 -16.09 -5.22 -6.99
N PRO A 142 -16.45 -3.99 -7.38
CA PRO A 142 -15.69 -2.81 -6.98
C PRO A 142 -15.56 -2.78 -5.47
N SER A 143 -14.35 -2.64 -4.97
CA SER A 143 -14.11 -2.72 -3.54
C SER A 143 -12.90 -1.91 -3.07
N ILE A 144 -12.96 -1.53 -1.81
CA ILE A 144 -11.84 -0.96 -1.06
C ILE A 144 -11.43 -2.03 -0.05
N ILE A 145 -10.18 -2.44 -0.11
CA ILE A 145 -9.59 -3.37 0.85
C ILE A 145 -8.33 -2.76 1.45
N THR A 146 -7.87 -3.29 2.57
CA THR A 146 -6.57 -2.92 3.11
C THR A 146 -5.62 -4.10 3.12
N ALA A 147 -4.33 -3.82 3.01
CA ALA A 147 -3.28 -4.80 3.27
C ALA A 147 -3.03 -5.02 4.78
N SER A 148 -3.98 -4.59 5.63
CA SER A 148 -3.89 -4.69 7.09
C SER A 148 -2.66 -3.96 7.67
N SER A 149 -2.23 -4.31 8.89
CA SER A 149 -1.06 -3.71 9.52
C SER A 149 0.17 -4.61 9.40
N CYS A 150 1.35 -4.03 9.54
CA CYS A 150 2.60 -4.78 9.59
C CYS A 150 2.59 -5.83 10.71
N THR A 151 2.07 -5.48 11.88
CA THR A 151 1.92 -6.40 13.02
C THR A 151 0.98 -7.55 12.68
N THR A 152 -0.17 -7.27 12.08
CA THR A 152 -1.14 -8.30 11.71
C THR A 152 -0.58 -9.22 10.63
N ASN A 153 0.11 -8.69 9.63
CA ASN A 153 0.76 -9.51 8.60
C ASN A 153 1.88 -10.39 9.16
N CYS A 154 2.55 -9.94 10.21
CA CYS A 154 3.58 -10.74 10.88
C CYS A 154 2.97 -11.91 11.67
N ILE A 155 1.94 -11.63 12.48
CA ILE A 155 1.49 -12.60 13.49
C ILE A 155 0.34 -13.50 13.03
N ALA A 156 -0.58 -13.00 12.20
CA ALA A 156 -1.78 -13.76 11.83
C ALA A 156 -1.48 -15.06 11.08
N PRO A 157 -0.53 -15.14 10.13
CA PRO A 157 -0.16 -16.41 9.51
C PRO A 157 0.40 -17.43 10.51
N ALA A 158 1.23 -16.99 11.45
CA ALA A 158 1.78 -17.87 12.48
C ALA A 158 0.70 -18.39 13.43
N ILE A 159 -0.20 -17.51 13.90
CA ILE A 159 -1.34 -17.89 14.74
C ILE A 159 -2.24 -18.88 13.99
N LYS A 160 -2.52 -18.63 12.71
CA LYS A 160 -3.36 -19.53 11.90
C LYS A 160 -2.80 -20.94 11.89
N VAL A 161 -1.52 -21.11 11.57
CA VAL A 161 -0.88 -22.44 11.52
C VAL A 161 -0.93 -23.12 12.88
N ILE A 162 -0.61 -22.42 13.96
CA ILE A 162 -0.63 -23.00 15.32
C ILE A 162 -2.07 -23.38 15.72
N HIS A 163 -3.04 -22.52 15.44
CA HIS A 163 -4.43 -22.77 15.77
C HIS A 163 -5.02 -23.98 15.02
N GLU A 164 -4.73 -24.09 13.73
CA GLU A 164 -5.21 -25.19 12.89
C GLU A 164 -4.61 -26.54 13.28
N GLN A 165 -3.35 -26.56 13.73
CA GLN A 165 -2.66 -27.80 14.07
C GLN A 165 -2.87 -28.26 15.54
N PHE A 166 -2.95 -27.33 16.47
CA PHE A 166 -2.94 -27.64 17.91
C PHE A 166 -4.12 -27.04 18.66
N GLY A 167 -4.83 -26.08 18.08
CA GLY A 167 -5.78 -25.26 18.80
C GLY A 167 -5.10 -24.24 19.72
N ILE A 168 -5.76 -23.10 19.95
CA ILE A 168 -5.30 -22.08 20.91
C ILE A 168 -6.46 -21.79 21.85
N VAL A 169 -6.24 -22.00 23.15
CA VAL A 169 -7.23 -21.66 24.20
C VAL A 169 -6.97 -20.27 24.75
N HIS A 170 -5.71 -19.94 25.01
CA HIS A 170 -5.27 -18.64 25.51
C HIS A 170 -3.95 -18.24 24.88
N GLY A 171 -3.71 -16.94 24.75
CA GLY A 171 -2.46 -16.42 24.23
C GLY A 171 -2.16 -15.00 24.75
N SER A 172 -0.89 -14.64 24.78
CA SER A 172 -0.42 -13.28 25.04
C SER A 172 0.47 -12.85 23.88
N ILE A 173 0.30 -11.63 23.40
CA ILE A 173 1.06 -11.07 22.29
C ILE A 173 1.83 -9.86 22.80
N THR A 174 3.15 -9.89 22.61
CA THR A 174 4.01 -8.74 22.83
C THR A 174 4.68 -8.37 21.52
N THR A 175 4.58 -7.12 21.10
CA THR A 175 5.23 -6.63 19.90
C THR A 175 6.30 -5.60 20.25
N VAL A 176 7.45 -5.72 19.60
CA VAL A 176 8.56 -4.77 19.70
C VAL A 176 8.73 -4.12 18.33
N HIS A 177 8.61 -2.80 18.26
CA HIS A 177 8.71 -2.05 17.03
C HIS A 177 9.93 -1.13 17.04
N ASP A 178 10.56 -1.00 15.90
CA ASP A 178 11.48 0.09 15.64
C ASP A 178 10.74 1.41 15.49
N ILE A 179 11.45 2.53 15.62
CA ILE A 179 10.87 3.87 15.53
C ILE A 179 10.37 4.09 14.09
N THR A 180 9.09 4.39 13.96
CA THR A 180 8.47 4.77 12.70
C THR A 180 7.88 6.18 12.82
N ASN A 181 7.73 6.88 11.70
CA ASN A 181 7.17 8.24 11.66
C ASN A 181 5.66 8.31 11.95
N THR A 182 5.07 7.23 12.44
CA THR A 182 3.65 7.11 12.72
C THR A 182 3.36 6.94 14.21
N PRO A 183 2.15 7.29 14.66
CA PRO A 183 1.76 7.36 16.08
C PRO A 183 1.78 6.04 16.86
N VAL A 184 2.37 4.97 16.34
CA VAL A 184 2.61 3.72 17.09
C VAL A 184 3.40 3.98 18.38
N SER A 185 4.31 4.96 18.36
CA SER A 185 5.05 5.40 19.55
C SER A 185 4.15 5.94 20.68
N TYR A 186 2.97 6.51 20.35
CA TYR A 186 2.05 7.04 21.35
C TYR A 186 1.28 5.94 22.08
N THR A 187 0.97 4.82 21.44
CA THR A 187 0.33 3.68 22.10
C THR A 187 1.26 3.03 23.14
N HIS A 188 2.56 3.04 22.92
CA HIS A 188 3.53 2.53 23.85
C HIS A 188 3.73 3.44 25.07
N LEU A 189 3.58 4.76 24.92
CA LEU A 189 3.71 5.72 26.01
C LEU A 189 2.49 5.75 26.94
N THR A 190 1.33 5.25 26.51
CA THR A 190 0.12 5.27 27.33
C THR A 190 -0.17 3.96 28.05
N LEU A 191 0.39 2.83 27.64
CA LEU A 191 0.18 1.53 28.27
C LEU A 191 0.74 1.43 29.70
N PRO A 192 1.91 1.98 30.03
CA PRO A 192 2.47 1.93 31.38
C PRO A 192 1.74 2.81 32.40
N THR A 193 0.95 3.78 31.97
CA THR A 193 0.29 4.74 32.87
C THR A 193 -1.12 4.32 33.31
N LYS A 194 -1.55 3.13 32.90
CA LYS A 194 -2.85 2.54 33.25
C LYS A 194 -2.74 1.28 34.10
N ALA A 195 -1.62 1.09 34.76
CA ALA A 195 -1.46 0.05 35.77
C ALA A 195 -2.02 0.52 37.11
#